data_d8b50ec9a85273cd02560d9e3699131b
#
_entry.id   d8b50ec9a85273cd02560d9e3699131b
#
_cell.length_a   1.000
_cell.length_b   1.000
_cell.length_c   1.000
_cell.angle_alpha   90.00
_cell.angle_beta   90.00
_cell.angle_gamma   90.00
#
_symmetry.space_group_name_H-M   'P 1'
#
loop_
_entity.id
_entity.type
_entity.pdbx_description
1 polymer ?
#
loop_
_entity_poly.entity_id
_entity_poly.type
_entity_poly.pdbx_seq_one_letter_code
_entity_poly.pdbx_strand_id
1 'polypeptide(L)'
;MVMDDVREVDFVLQRVRQATRRYRVPSDAVITQQILLFGDSFYGYRFTTMGFTAIWSAAEQTLKVCNPDGHLLEVFPAQELRQAG
;
A
#
# COMPACT_ATOMS: atom_id res chain seq x y z
N MET A 1 17.83 10.47 0.41
CA MET A 1 17.00 10.59 1.55
C MET A 1 15.58 10.82 1.18
N VAL A 2 15.23 12.05 0.87
CA VAL A 2 13.86 12.34 0.47
C VAL A 2 13.49 11.56 -0.78
N MET A 3 14.43 11.39 -1.68
CA MET A 3 14.19 10.68 -2.94
C MET A 3 13.87 9.21 -2.69
N ASP A 4 14.51 8.60 -1.69
CA ASP A 4 14.26 7.20 -1.39
C ASP A 4 12.84 6.96 -0.90
N ASP A 5 12.33 7.89 -0.09
CA ASP A 5 10.96 7.80 0.42
C ASP A 5 9.94 7.86 -0.72
N VAL A 6 10.19 8.74 -1.69
CA VAL A 6 9.29 8.88 -2.83
C VAL A 6 9.28 7.59 -3.66
N ARG A 7 10.46 7.00 -3.89
CA ARG A 7 10.55 5.76 -4.65
C ARG A 7 9.83 4.61 -3.94
N GLU A 8 9.99 4.55 -2.63
CA GLU A 8 9.34 3.50 -1.87
C GLU A 8 7.82 3.61 -1.98
N VAL A 9 7.29 4.82 -1.88
CA VAL A 9 5.86 5.03 -2.02
C VAL A 9 5.39 4.64 -3.42
N ASP A 10 6.16 4.98 -4.44
CA ASP A 10 5.78 4.63 -5.81
C ASP A 10 5.70 3.12 -6.01
N PHE A 11 6.66 2.37 -5.49
CA PHE A 11 6.63 0.91 -5.57
C PHE A 11 5.40 0.34 -4.87
N VAL A 12 5.13 0.84 -3.67
CA VAL A 12 3.99 0.38 -2.90
C VAL A 12 2.69 0.71 -3.63
N LEU A 13 2.58 1.92 -4.16
CA LEU A 13 1.38 2.36 -4.86
C LEU A 13 1.11 1.49 -6.08
N GLN A 14 2.14 1.17 -6.85
CA GLN A 14 1.98 0.30 -8.01
C GLN A 14 1.50 -1.08 -7.59
N ARG A 15 2.02 -1.58 -6.48
CA ARG A 15 1.59 -2.89 -6.00
C ARG A 15 0.15 -2.88 -5.56
N VAL A 16 -0.28 -1.79 -4.93
CA VAL A 16 -1.68 -1.63 -4.55
C VAL A 16 -2.57 -1.68 -5.78
N ARG A 17 -2.19 -0.99 -6.85
CA ARG A 17 -2.96 -1.01 -8.09
C ARG A 17 -3.04 -2.42 -8.68
N GLN A 18 -1.92 -3.13 -8.69
CA GLN A 18 -1.89 -4.49 -9.22
C GLN A 18 -2.76 -5.43 -8.41
N ALA A 19 -2.68 -5.32 -7.08
CA ALA A 19 -3.45 -6.19 -6.21
C ALA A 19 -4.95 -5.95 -6.35
N THR A 20 -5.36 -4.69 -6.40
CA THR A 20 -6.78 -4.36 -6.47
C THR A 20 -7.37 -4.63 -7.85
N ARG A 21 -6.56 -4.64 -8.90
CA ARG A 21 -7.05 -4.97 -10.24
C ARG A 21 -7.64 -6.37 -10.30
N ARG A 22 -7.12 -7.28 -9.50
CA ARG A 22 -7.64 -8.64 -9.46
C ARG A 22 -9.08 -8.68 -8.97
N TYR A 23 -9.50 -7.63 -8.27
CA TYR A 23 -10.83 -7.53 -7.72
C TYR A 23 -11.67 -6.50 -8.47
N ARG A 24 -11.30 -6.25 -9.75
CA ARG A 24 -12.06 -5.40 -10.67
C ARG A 24 -12.02 -3.92 -10.33
N VAL A 25 -11.01 -3.48 -9.61
CA VAL A 25 -10.78 -2.06 -9.43
C VAL A 25 -10.08 -1.53 -10.68
N PRO A 26 -10.66 -0.51 -11.35
CA PRO A 26 -10.03 0.02 -12.56
C PRO A 26 -8.62 0.53 -12.30
N SER A 27 -7.75 0.40 -13.30
CA SER A 27 -6.36 0.82 -13.15
C SER A 27 -6.22 2.34 -13.00
N ASP A 28 -7.23 3.10 -13.41
CA ASP A 28 -7.24 4.55 -13.26
C ASP A 28 -8.06 5.03 -12.07
N ALA A 29 -8.51 4.12 -11.20
CA ALA A 29 -9.25 4.51 -10.02
C ALA A 29 -8.38 5.39 -9.13
N VAL A 30 -9.02 6.36 -8.48
CA VAL A 30 -8.33 7.25 -7.56
C VAL A 30 -7.92 6.49 -6.32
N ILE A 31 -6.65 6.63 -5.93
CA ILE A 31 -6.15 6.06 -4.68
C ILE A 31 -5.86 7.20 -3.72
N THR A 32 -6.52 7.18 -2.58
CA THR A 32 -6.29 8.15 -1.52
C THR A 32 -5.16 7.64 -0.63
N GLN A 33 -4.19 8.50 -0.36
CA GLN A 33 -3.04 8.15 0.45
C GLN A 33 -3.04 8.96 1.74
N GLN A 34 -2.87 8.29 2.86
CA GLN A 34 -2.78 8.93 4.16
C GLN A 34 -1.50 8.49 4.86
N ILE A 35 -0.85 9.44 5.54
CA ILE A 35 0.30 9.11 6.37
C ILE A 35 -0.23 8.64 7.72
N LEU A 36 0.33 7.54 8.21
CA LEU A 36 -0.05 7.00 9.50
C LEU A 36 1.03 7.34 10.51
N LEU A 37 0.60 7.89 11.64
CA LEU A 37 1.49 8.25 12.73
C LEU A 37 1.08 7.51 13.99
N PHE A 38 2.07 7.13 14.79
CA PHE A 38 1.84 6.60 16.11
C PHE A 38 2.56 7.54 17.07
N GLY A 39 1.79 8.36 17.77
CA GLY A 39 2.36 9.49 18.50
C GLY A 39 2.99 10.45 17.51
N ASP A 40 4.28 10.73 17.69
CA ASP A 40 5.02 11.61 16.78
C ASP A 40 5.82 10.83 15.76
N SER A 41 5.70 9.50 15.75
CA SER A 41 6.53 8.66 14.91
C SER A 41 5.79 8.22 13.67
N PHE A 42 6.50 8.24 12.55
CA PHE A 42 5.97 7.74 11.29
C PHE A 42 5.79 6.22 11.37
N TYR A 43 4.59 5.77 11.04
CA TYR A 43 4.27 4.34 11.07
C TYR A 43 4.22 3.75 9.66
N GLY A 44 3.63 4.46 8.73
CA GLY A 44 3.47 3.97 7.37
C GLY A 44 2.46 4.77 6.59
N TYR A 45 1.83 4.11 5.63
CA TYR A 45 0.83 4.74 4.77
C TYR A 45 -0.42 3.87 4.69
N ARG A 46 -1.56 4.53 4.54
CA ARG A 46 -2.82 3.86 4.21
C ARG A 46 -3.25 4.31 2.83
N PHE A 47 -3.53 3.35 1.97
CA PHE A 47 -4.05 3.62 0.64
C PHE A 47 -5.48 3.10 0.56
N THR A 48 -6.39 3.90 0.03
CA THR A 48 -7.79 3.51 -0.08
C THR A 48 -8.27 3.73 -1.50
N THR A 49 -8.92 2.73 -2.09
CA THR A 49 -9.49 2.85 -3.41
C THR A 49 -10.70 1.93 -3.52
N MET A 50 -11.83 2.49 -3.94
CA MET A 50 -13.07 1.73 -4.14
C MET A 50 -13.43 0.84 -2.94
N GLY A 51 -13.14 1.32 -1.73
CA GLY A 51 -13.44 0.56 -0.52
C GLY A 51 -12.33 -0.38 -0.08
N PHE A 52 -11.40 -0.71 -0.94
CA PHE A 52 -10.24 -1.53 -0.57
C PHE A 52 -9.26 -0.68 0.22
N THR A 53 -8.59 -1.30 1.18
CA THR A 53 -7.61 -0.62 2.02
C THR A 53 -6.30 -1.39 1.97
N ALA A 54 -5.21 -0.66 1.75
CA ALA A 54 -3.88 -1.25 1.79
C ALA A 54 -3.05 -0.47 2.80
N ILE A 55 -2.35 -1.17 3.68
CA ILE A 55 -1.55 -0.55 4.72
C ILE A 55 -0.10 -0.98 4.55
N TRP A 56 0.75 0.01 4.34
CA TRP A 56 2.19 -0.19 4.30
C TRP A 56 2.76 0.13 5.67
N SER A 57 3.39 -0.85 6.29
CA SER A 57 4.04 -0.66 7.58
C SER A 57 5.53 -0.50 7.36
N ALA A 58 6.07 0.66 7.71
CA ALA A 58 7.50 0.92 7.56
C ALA A 58 8.33 0.05 8.50
N ALA A 59 7.83 -0.20 9.69
CA ALA A 59 8.56 -1.01 10.66
C ALA A 59 8.62 -2.47 10.25
N GLU A 60 7.50 -3.02 9.80
CA GLU A 60 7.43 -4.42 9.39
C GLU A 60 7.89 -4.63 7.96
N GLN A 61 7.95 -3.56 7.17
CA GLN A 61 8.29 -3.63 5.76
C GLN A 61 7.34 -4.57 5.02
N THR A 62 6.05 -4.42 5.28
CA THR A 62 5.02 -5.23 4.63
C THR A 62 3.87 -4.37 4.16
N LEU A 63 3.22 -4.81 3.09
CA LEU A 63 2.00 -4.21 2.58
C LEU A 63 0.87 -5.22 2.76
N LYS A 64 -0.18 -4.83 3.47
CA LYS A 64 -1.35 -5.67 3.70
C LYS A 64 -2.53 -5.07 2.96
N VAL A 65 -3.23 -5.89 2.17
CA VAL A 65 -4.37 -5.44 1.38
C VAL A 65 -5.63 -6.11 1.89
N CYS A 66 -6.65 -5.29 2.19
CA CYS A 66 -7.92 -5.76 2.71
C CYS A 66 -9.05 -5.38 1.76
N ASN A 67 -10.10 -6.20 1.73
CA ASN A 67 -11.26 -5.93 0.90
C ASN A 67 -12.19 -4.92 1.61
N PRO A 68 -13.29 -4.47 0.95
CA PRO A 68 -14.20 -3.52 1.59
C PRO A 68 -14.84 -4.00 2.88
N ASP A 69 -14.91 -5.31 3.10
CA ASP A 69 -15.44 -5.87 4.33
C ASP A 69 -14.40 -5.93 5.46
N GLY A 70 -13.16 -5.54 5.16
CA GLY A 70 -12.11 -5.56 6.14
C GLY A 70 -11.33 -6.86 6.23
N HIS A 71 -11.59 -7.80 5.34
CA HIS A 71 -10.88 -9.08 5.33
C HIS A 71 -9.53 -8.93 4.65
N LEU A 72 -8.49 -9.49 5.25
CA LEU A 72 -7.16 -9.48 4.69
C LEU A 72 -7.11 -10.39 3.45
N LEU A 73 -6.69 -9.82 2.33
CA LEU A 73 -6.60 -10.56 1.07
C LEU A 73 -5.19 -11.02 0.77
N GLU A 74 -4.21 -10.13 0.93
CA GLU A 74 -2.83 -10.42 0.55
C GLU A 74 -1.86 -9.67 1.45
N VAL A 75 -0.68 -10.25 1.62
CA VAL A 75 0.42 -9.61 2.33
C VAL A 75 1.66 -9.70 1.44
N PHE A 76 2.28 -8.55 1.19
CA PHE A 76 3.47 -8.47 0.35
C PHE A 76 4.64 -7.97 1.19
N PRO A 77 5.69 -8.77 1.40
CA PRO A 77 6.89 -8.27 2.06
C PRO A 77 7.67 -7.34 1.14
N ALA A 78 8.43 -6.42 1.72
CA ALA A 78 9.16 -5.42 0.96
C ALA A 78 10.09 -6.04 -0.09
N GLN A 79 10.71 -7.14 0.27
CA GLN A 79 11.62 -7.84 -0.64
C GLN A 79 10.90 -8.23 -1.92
N GLU A 80 9.69 -8.76 -1.79
CA GLU A 80 8.89 -9.14 -2.95
C GLU A 80 8.46 -7.94 -3.76
N LEU A 81 8.12 -6.84 -3.10
CA LEU A 81 7.72 -5.61 -3.79
C LEU A 81 8.84 -5.09 -4.67
N ARG A 82 10.07 -5.10 -4.16
CA ARG A 82 11.21 -4.60 -4.91
C ARG A 82 11.56 -5.49 -6.08
N GLN A 83 11.39 -6.80 -5.93
CA GLN A 83 11.67 -7.72 -7.01
C GLN A 83 10.63 -7.63 -8.12
N ALA A 84 9.40 -7.29 -7.79
CA ALA A 84 8.34 -7.15 -8.77
C ALA A 84 8.52 -5.91 -9.65
N GLY A 85 9.24 -4.95 -9.16
CA GLY A 85 9.56 -3.76 -9.95
C GLY A 85 10.80 -4.00 -10.77
#